data_232cc3ba0c3a4fd628564a71dd192d64
#
_entry.id   232cc3ba0c3a4fd628564a71dd192d64
#
_cell.length_a   1.000
_cell.length_b   1.000
_cell.length_c   1.000
_cell.angle_alpha   90.00
_cell.angle_beta   90.00
_cell.angle_gamma   90.00
#
_symmetry.space_group_name_H-M   'P 1'
#
loop_
_entity.id
_entity.type
_entity.pdbx_description
1 polymer ?
#
loop_
_entity_poly.entity_id
_entity_poly.type
_entity_poly.pdbx_seq_one_letter_code
_entity_poly.pdbx_strand_id
1 'polypeptide(L)'
;MCIRDRHEIGYVLTDSDPDYVVLGETRTYSFEAITTAIRLVERGARFIATNPDATGPSRDGLLPATGSVAALITRATGKDPYYVGKPNPLMMRSALRRIGAHSQSTVMIGDRMDTDVVSGLEAGMRTILVTTGISTRNSVEQYPYRPTAVIDSVADLVGRTSRPFGD
;
A
#
# COMPACT_ATOMS: atom_id res chain seq x y z
N MET A 1 -10.06 -6.63 -4.00
CA MET A 1 -9.81 -7.85 -4.83
C MET A 1 -10.87 -8.87 -4.48
N CYS A 2 -11.67 -9.26 -5.45
CA CYS A 2 -12.79 -10.18 -5.27
C CYS A 2 -12.30 -11.64 -5.15
N ILE A 3 -13.03 -12.49 -4.44
CA ILE A 3 -12.74 -13.94 -4.35
C ILE A 3 -12.69 -14.57 -5.76
N ARG A 4 -13.58 -14.12 -6.66
CA ARG A 4 -13.61 -14.57 -8.07
C ARG A 4 -12.28 -14.36 -8.78
N ASP A 5 -11.66 -13.19 -8.64
CA ASP A 5 -10.39 -12.84 -9.31
C ASP A 5 -9.25 -13.80 -8.92
N ARG A 6 -9.28 -14.35 -7.70
CA ARG A 6 -8.27 -15.31 -7.22
C ARG A 6 -8.48 -16.68 -7.86
N HIS A 7 -9.73 -17.14 -7.98
CA HIS A 7 -10.04 -18.40 -8.65
C HIS A 7 -9.68 -18.37 -10.15
N GLU A 8 -9.89 -17.24 -10.81
CA GLU A 8 -9.56 -17.08 -12.24
C GLU A 8 -8.07 -17.23 -12.53
N ILE A 9 -7.19 -16.93 -11.56
CA ILE A 9 -5.73 -17.10 -11.68
C ILE A 9 -5.22 -18.36 -10.99
N GLY A 10 -6.11 -19.28 -10.61
CA GLY A 10 -5.75 -20.60 -10.12
C GLY A 10 -5.52 -20.72 -8.61
N TYR A 11 -5.81 -19.69 -7.80
CA TYR A 11 -5.74 -19.81 -6.34
C TYR A 11 -6.97 -20.46 -5.76
N VAL A 12 -6.76 -21.40 -4.84
CA VAL A 12 -7.80 -22.03 -4.04
C VAL A 12 -7.84 -21.39 -2.66
N LEU A 13 -9.03 -20.94 -2.24
CA LEU A 13 -9.24 -20.48 -0.86
C LEU A 13 -9.55 -21.66 0.03
N THR A 14 -8.72 -21.86 1.05
CA THR A 14 -8.83 -22.98 2.00
C THR A 14 -8.33 -22.54 3.37
N ASP A 15 -8.84 -23.15 4.42
CA ASP A 15 -8.33 -23.08 5.79
C ASP A 15 -7.59 -24.36 6.21
N SER A 16 -7.50 -25.33 5.29
CA SER A 16 -6.81 -26.58 5.48
C SER A 16 -5.47 -26.53 4.74
N ASP A 17 -4.38 -26.37 5.49
CA ASP A 17 -3.00 -26.40 5.04
C ASP A 17 -2.69 -25.47 3.84
N PRO A 18 -2.99 -24.17 3.93
CA PRO A 18 -2.72 -23.23 2.86
C PRO A 18 -1.22 -22.89 2.76
N ASP A 19 -0.74 -22.62 1.55
CA ASP A 19 0.62 -22.08 1.33
C ASP A 19 0.79 -20.67 1.87
N TYR A 20 -0.29 -19.88 1.89
CA TYR A 20 -0.27 -18.46 2.23
C TYR A 20 -1.46 -18.06 3.11
N VAL A 21 -1.19 -17.23 4.09
CA VAL A 21 -2.19 -16.39 4.76
C VAL A 21 -2.10 -14.99 4.15
N VAL A 22 -3.19 -14.48 3.59
CA VAL A 22 -3.26 -13.16 2.98
C VAL A 22 -4.18 -12.26 3.78
N LEU A 23 -3.60 -11.24 4.42
CA LEU A 23 -4.32 -10.23 5.18
C LEU A 23 -4.60 -9.02 4.29
N GLY A 24 -5.88 -8.67 4.12
CA GLY A 24 -6.34 -7.46 3.43
C GLY A 24 -7.14 -6.57 4.37
N GLU A 25 -7.39 -5.33 3.95
CA GLU A 25 -8.18 -4.39 4.73
C GLU A 25 -9.67 -4.73 4.71
N THR A 26 -10.27 -4.72 5.89
CA THR A 26 -11.72 -4.85 6.10
C THR A 26 -12.11 -4.08 7.36
N ARG A 27 -13.39 -3.78 7.51
CA ARG A 27 -13.94 -3.20 8.74
C ARG A 27 -14.51 -4.25 9.70
N THR A 28 -14.52 -5.52 9.28
CA THR A 28 -15.16 -6.63 10.01
C THR A 28 -14.18 -7.78 10.24
N TYR A 29 -13.05 -7.48 10.91
CA TYR A 29 -12.17 -8.57 11.37
C TYR A 29 -12.84 -9.32 12.52
N SER A 30 -13.03 -10.64 12.37
CA SER A 30 -13.48 -11.47 13.49
C SER A 30 -12.29 -12.02 14.26
N PHE A 31 -12.48 -12.22 15.55
CA PHE A 31 -11.46 -12.84 16.41
C PHE A 31 -11.14 -14.26 15.95
N GLU A 32 -12.14 -15.00 15.47
CA GLU A 32 -11.99 -16.35 14.94
C GLU A 32 -11.12 -16.37 13.68
N ALA A 33 -11.34 -15.43 12.75
CA ALA A 33 -10.52 -15.32 11.53
C ALA A 33 -9.06 -14.99 11.85
N ILE A 34 -8.82 -14.08 12.80
CA ILE A 34 -7.48 -13.73 13.27
C ILE A 34 -6.83 -14.94 13.94
N THR A 35 -7.55 -15.65 14.79
CA THR A 35 -7.05 -16.86 15.46
C THR A 35 -6.70 -17.95 14.45
N THR A 36 -7.52 -18.15 13.43
CA THR A 36 -7.24 -19.08 12.34
C THR A 36 -5.98 -18.68 11.58
N ALA A 37 -5.83 -17.39 11.23
CA ALA A 37 -4.64 -16.87 10.57
C ALA A 37 -3.37 -17.12 11.39
N ILE A 38 -3.41 -16.84 12.70
CA ILE A 38 -2.29 -17.12 13.63
C ILE A 38 -1.90 -18.60 13.58
N ARG A 39 -2.87 -19.50 13.73
CA ARG A 39 -2.61 -20.95 13.71
C ARG A 39 -2.03 -21.44 12.37
N LEU A 40 -2.48 -20.88 11.26
CA LEU A 40 -1.97 -21.22 9.93
C LEU A 40 -0.53 -20.72 9.73
N VAL A 41 -0.23 -19.49 10.15
CA VAL A 41 1.13 -18.92 10.11
C VAL A 41 2.07 -19.72 11.02
N GLU A 42 1.64 -20.10 12.22
CA GLU A 42 2.41 -20.97 13.13
C GLU A 42 2.77 -22.31 12.48
N ARG A 43 1.83 -22.92 11.76
CA ARG A 43 2.02 -24.18 11.04
C ARG A 43 2.89 -24.08 9.78
N GLY A 44 3.29 -22.87 9.38
CA GLY A 44 4.24 -22.65 8.29
C GLY A 44 3.71 -21.94 7.06
N ALA A 45 2.42 -21.56 7.03
CA ALA A 45 1.88 -20.73 5.96
C ALA A 45 2.64 -19.39 5.89
N ARG A 46 2.99 -18.96 4.68
CA ARG A 46 3.69 -17.69 4.47
C ARG A 46 2.73 -16.52 4.64
N PHE A 47 3.13 -15.52 5.42
CA PHE A 47 2.27 -14.40 5.76
C PHE A 47 2.46 -13.23 4.78
N ILE A 48 1.39 -12.79 4.12
CA ILE A 48 1.34 -11.66 3.19
C ILE A 48 0.29 -10.67 3.70
N ALA A 49 0.61 -9.37 3.63
CA ALA A 49 -0.35 -8.31 3.93
C ALA A 49 -0.39 -7.27 2.80
N THR A 50 -1.56 -6.64 2.61
CA THR A 50 -1.76 -5.71 1.49
C THR A 50 -1.03 -4.38 1.68
N ASN A 51 -0.95 -3.85 2.90
CA ASN A 51 -0.25 -2.60 3.22
C ASN A 51 0.20 -2.58 4.69
N PRO A 52 1.21 -1.76 5.03
CA PRO A 52 1.72 -1.61 6.39
C PRO A 52 0.99 -0.54 7.21
N ASP A 53 -0.03 0.12 6.68
CA ASP A 53 -0.68 1.25 7.34
C ASP A 53 -1.26 0.83 8.69
N ALA A 54 -0.85 1.50 9.74
CA ALA A 54 -1.34 1.23 11.10
C ALA A 54 -2.78 1.72 11.28
N THR A 55 -3.11 2.86 10.69
CA THR A 55 -4.43 3.49 10.81
C THR A 55 -4.91 4.04 9.48
N GLY A 56 -6.23 4.12 9.34
CA GLY A 56 -6.91 4.82 8.25
C GLY A 56 -7.90 5.85 8.80
N PRO A 57 -8.29 6.85 8.00
CA PRO A 57 -9.26 7.87 8.40
C PRO A 57 -10.68 7.32 8.38
N SER A 58 -11.51 7.81 9.31
CA SER A 58 -12.96 7.63 9.28
C SER A 58 -13.67 8.90 9.73
N ARG A 59 -15.01 8.93 9.63
CA ARG A 59 -15.81 10.06 10.10
C ARG A 59 -15.69 10.28 11.62
N ASP A 60 -15.50 9.20 12.37
CA ASP A 60 -15.49 9.20 13.83
C ASP A 60 -14.06 9.16 14.42
N GLY A 61 -13.03 9.38 13.59
CA GLY A 61 -11.63 9.37 13.99
C GLY A 61 -10.81 8.29 13.29
N LEU A 62 -9.71 7.84 13.91
CA LEU A 62 -8.82 6.83 13.34
C LEU A 62 -9.40 5.43 13.49
N LEU A 63 -9.29 4.63 12.43
CA LEU A 63 -9.55 3.19 12.45
C LEU A 63 -8.24 2.40 12.33
N PRO A 64 -8.13 1.24 12.99
CA PRO A 64 -7.04 0.31 12.71
C PRO A 64 -7.08 -0.12 11.25
N ALA A 65 -5.94 -0.05 10.56
CA ALA A 65 -5.76 -0.56 9.20
C ALA A 65 -5.04 -1.92 9.21
N THR A 66 -4.73 -2.44 8.04
CA THR A 66 -4.10 -3.76 7.85
C THR A 66 -2.83 -3.94 8.69
N GLY A 67 -1.98 -2.91 8.78
CA GLY A 67 -0.74 -2.96 9.54
C GLY A 67 -0.94 -3.22 11.04
N SER A 68 -2.00 -2.67 11.65
CA SER A 68 -2.33 -2.94 13.06
C SER A 68 -2.74 -4.39 13.30
N VAL A 69 -3.54 -4.97 12.39
CA VAL A 69 -3.94 -6.38 12.48
C VAL A 69 -2.75 -7.30 12.18
N ALA A 70 -1.91 -6.91 11.22
CA ALA A 70 -0.65 -7.61 10.94
C ALA A 70 0.25 -7.64 12.17
N ALA A 71 0.41 -6.50 12.87
CA ALA A 71 1.19 -6.40 14.10
C ALA A 71 0.66 -7.34 15.21
N LEU A 72 -0.66 -7.50 15.33
CA LEU A 72 -1.26 -8.46 16.26
C LEU A 72 -0.83 -9.89 15.91
N ILE A 73 -0.93 -10.29 14.64
CA ILE A 73 -0.53 -11.62 14.17
C ILE A 73 0.98 -11.83 14.35
N THR A 74 1.79 -10.83 13.96
CA THR A 74 3.25 -10.84 14.20
C THR A 74 3.60 -11.01 15.66
N ARG A 75 2.91 -10.28 16.56
CA ARG A 75 3.15 -10.40 18.00
C ARG A 75 2.86 -11.79 18.55
N ALA A 76 1.85 -12.46 18.01
CA ALA A 76 1.47 -13.81 18.43
C ALA A 76 2.40 -14.90 17.85
N THR A 77 2.91 -14.72 16.61
CA THR A 77 3.64 -15.75 15.86
C THR A 77 5.14 -15.51 15.76
N GLY A 78 5.61 -14.29 16.06
CA GLY A 78 7.00 -13.87 15.80
C GLY A 78 7.35 -13.76 14.30
N LYS A 79 6.37 -13.87 13.39
CA LYS A 79 6.57 -13.85 11.93
C LYS A 79 5.97 -12.61 11.31
N ASP A 80 6.81 -11.79 10.67
CA ASP A 80 6.39 -10.59 9.96
C ASP A 80 5.76 -10.92 8.60
N PRO A 81 4.76 -10.16 8.14
CA PRO A 81 4.22 -10.31 6.80
C PRO A 81 5.15 -9.71 5.75
N TYR A 82 5.07 -10.26 4.53
CA TYR A 82 5.54 -9.55 3.35
C TYR A 82 4.46 -8.59 2.86
N TYR A 83 4.71 -7.29 2.95
CA TYR A 83 3.78 -6.27 2.47
C TYR A 83 3.91 -6.09 0.95
N VAL A 84 2.82 -6.31 0.21
CA VAL A 84 2.82 -6.20 -1.27
C VAL A 84 2.40 -4.82 -1.77
N GLY A 85 1.76 -4.02 -0.94
CA GLY A 85 1.35 -2.64 -1.26
C GLY A 85 2.45 -1.62 -1.03
N LYS A 86 2.14 -0.36 -1.29
CA LYS A 86 3.04 0.77 -1.03
C LYS A 86 3.60 0.70 0.42
N PRO A 87 4.87 0.97 0.65
CA PRO A 87 5.87 1.48 -0.30
C PRO A 87 6.57 0.41 -1.15
N ASN A 88 6.14 -0.85 -1.14
CA ASN A 88 6.80 -1.93 -1.88
C ASN A 88 6.81 -1.64 -3.40
N PRO A 89 7.98 -1.64 -4.05
CA PRO A 89 8.09 -1.35 -5.48
C PRO A 89 7.42 -2.39 -6.39
N LEU A 90 7.09 -3.58 -5.88
CA LEU A 90 6.38 -4.62 -6.62
C LEU A 90 5.05 -4.11 -7.18
N MET A 91 4.30 -3.35 -6.37
CA MET A 91 3.02 -2.77 -6.79
C MET A 91 3.19 -1.81 -7.95
N MET A 92 4.19 -0.91 -7.87
CA MET A 92 4.47 0.07 -8.92
C MET A 92 4.94 -0.61 -10.21
N ARG A 93 5.85 -1.58 -10.12
CA ARG A 93 6.31 -2.37 -11.28
C ARG A 93 5.17 -3.13 -11.96
N SER A 94 4.27 -3.71 -11.16
CA SER A 94 3.10 -4.42 -11.69
C SER A 94 2.13 -3.47 -12.37
N ALA A 95 1.90 -2.28 -11.80
CA ALA A 95 1.06 -1.25 -12.41
C ALA A 95 1.63 -0.77 -13.74
N LEU A 96 2.91 -0.41 -13.80
CA LEU A 96 3.59 0.03 -15.02
C LEU A 96 3.51 -1.03 -16.13
N ARG A 97 3.75 -2.30 -15.81
CA ARG A 97 3.62 -3.40 -16.78
C ARG A 97 2.19 -3.52 -17.31
N ARG A 98 1.20 -3.40 -16.43
CA ARG A 98 -0.21 -3.57 -16.80
C ARG A 98 -0.71 -2.47 -17.74
N ILE A 99 -0.20 -1.25 -17.60
CA ILE A 99 -0.57 -0.12 -18.47
C ILE A 99 0.40 0.09 -19.64
N GLY A 100 1.44 -0.75 -19.78
CA GLY A 100 2.45 -0.64 -20.84
C GLY A 100 3.29 0.65 -20.77
N ALA A 101 3.49 1.20 -19.58
CA ALA A 101 4.20 2.46 -19.37
C ALA A 101 5.61 2.26 -18.81
N HIS A 102 6.49 3.24 -19.08
CA HIS A 102 7.83 3.31 -18.50
C HIS A 102 7.87 4.27 -17.32
N SER A 103 8.68 3.96 -16.29
CA SER A 103 8.81 4.80 -15.09
C SER A 103 9.23 6.23 -15.42
N GLN A 104 10.14 6.41 -16.39
CA GLN A 104 10.62 7.74 -16.81
C GLN A 104 9.53 8.64 -17.42
N SER A 105 8.48 8.05 -18.00
CA SER A 105 7.34 8.78 -18.58
C SER A 105 6.10 8.77 -17.69
N THR A 106 6.21 8.24 -16.48
CA THR A 106 5.10 8.11 -15.53
C THR A 106 5.37 8.97 -14.29
N VAL A 107 4.30 9.51 -13.74
CA VAL A 107 4.33 10.31 -12.51
C VAL A 107 3.46 9.65 -11.46
N MET A 108 4.02 9.46 -10.26
CA MET A 108 3.25 9.06 -9.09
C MET A 108 2.70 10.30 -8.40
N ILE A 109 1.39 10.36 -8.19
CA ILE A 109 0.73 11.42 -7.45
C ILE A 109 0.13 10.81 -6.20
N GLY A 110 0.43 11.39 -5.05
CA GLY A 110 -0.11 10.90 -3.78
C GLY A 110 0.03 11.93 -2.66
N ASP A 111 -0.54 11.63 -1.52
CA ASP A 111 -0.61 12.52 -0.35
C ASP A 111 0.29 12.10 0.82
N ARG A 112 1.04 11.01 0.65
CA ARG A 112 1.90 10.47 1.71
C ARG A 112 3.34 10.37 1.28
N MET A 113 4.22 10.91 2.12
CA MET A 113 5.67 10.80 1.92
C MET A 113 6.14 9.35 2.12
N ASP A 114 5.68 8.68 3.17
CA ASP A 114 6.12 7.36 3.63
C ASP A 114 5.61 6.19 2.77
N THR A 115 4.66 6.41 1.89
CA THR A 115 4.13 5.37 0.99
C THR A 115 4.15 5.80 -0.47
N ASP A 116 3.47 6.88 -0.84
CA ASP A 116 3.31 7.29 -2.24
C ASP A 116 4.62 7.81 -2.85
N VAL A 117 5.22 8.79 -2.18
CA VAL A 117 6.45 9.43 -2.69
C VAL A 117 7.59 8.43 -2.74
N VAL A 118 7.84 7.70 -1.65
CA VAL A 118 8.95 6.73 -1.64
C VAL A 118 8.75 5.61 -2.66
N SER A 119 7.53 5.07 -2.81
CA SER A 119 7.30 4.01 -3.79
C SER A 119 7.47 4.49 -5.24
N GLY A 120 7.10 5.74 -5.53
CA GLY A 120 7.34 6.36 -6.83
C GLY A 120 8.83 6.53 -7.11
N LEU A 121 9.58 7.08 -6.15
CA LEU A 121 11.02 7.26 -6.27
C LEU A 121 11.77 5.93 -6.45
N GLU A 122 11.46 4.92 -5.64
CA GLU A 122 12.09 3.59 -5.74
C GLU A 122 11.74 2.85 -7.04
N ALA A 123 10.60 3.17 -7.64
CA ALA A 123 10.23 2.67 -8.96
C ALA A 123 10.83 3.49 -10.12
N GLY A 124 11.60 4.55 -9.84
CA GLY A 124 12.23 5.42 -10.84
C GLY A 124 11.25 6.38 -11.52
N MET A 125 10.13 6.69 -10.87
CA MET A 125 9.14 7.65 -11.36
C MET A 125 9.40 9.05 -10.80
N ARG A 126 8.92 10.08 -11.48
CA ARG A 126 8.70 11.39 -10.86
C ARG A 126 7.54 11.31 -9.89
N THR A 127 7.57 12.15 -8.84
CA THR A 127 6.56 12.12 -7.79
C THR A 127 6.01 13.51 -7.52
N ILE A 128 4.71 13.61 -7.35
CA ILE A 128 4.02 14.83 -6.91
C ILE A 128 3.34 14.53 -5.59
N LEU A 129 3.68 15.30 -4.56
CA LEU A 129 2.96 15.29 -3.31
C LEU A 129 1.82 16.32 -3.38
N VAL A 130 0.59 15.87 -3.07
CA VAL A 130 -0.56 16.75 -2.83
C VAL A 130 -0.77 16.94 -1.33
N THR A 131 -1.04 18.18 -0.90
CA THR A 131 -1.15 18.50 0.54
C THR A 131 -2.59 18.48 1.05
N THR A 132 -3.53 17.97 0.26
CA THR A 132 -4.94 17.77 0.68
C THR A 132 -5.17 16.56 1.59
N GLY A 133 -4.13 15.71 1.78
CA GLY A 133 -4.24 14.47 2.56
C GLY A 133 -3.41 14.49 3.84
N ILE A 134 -2.60 13.43 4.02
CA ILE A 134 -1.90 13.15 5.29
C ILE A 134 -0.63 13.99 5.46
N SER A 135 0.21 14.08 4.43
CA SER A 135 1.48 14.81 4.51
C SER A 135 1.28 16.31 4.25
N THR A 136 1.95 17.12 5.03
CA THR A 136 1.96 18.58 4.89
C THR A 136 3.28 19.03 4.24
N ARG A 137 3.37 20.29 3.76
CA ARG A 137 4.63 20.88 3.27
C ARG A 137 5.75 20.78 4.31
N ASN A 138 5.44 21.01 5.59
CA ASN A 138 6.42 20.95 6.66
C ASN A 138 6.90 19.51 6.95
N SER A 139 6.05 18.51 6.75
CA SER A 139 6.44 17.11 6.96
C SER A 139 7.44 16.61 5.93
N VAL A 140 7.51 17.24 4.74
CA VAL A 140 8.49 16.87 3.70
C VAL A 140 9.93 16.95 4.21
N GLU A 141 10.24 17.96 5.05
CA GLU A 141 11.58 18.17 5.58
C GLU A 141 12.03 17.08 6.58
N GLN A 142 11.11 16.30 7.11
CA GLN A 142 11.41 15.20 8.04
C GLN A 142 11.92 13.93 7.37
N TYR A 143 11.83 13.87 6.02
CA TYR A 143 12.25 12.69 5.25
C TYR A 143 13.60 12.93 4.56
N PRO A 144 14.43 11.89 4.37
CA PRO A 144 15.72 12.00 3.68
C PRO A 144 15.60 12.10 2.16
N TYR A 145 14.38 12.04 1.62
CA TYR A 145 14.07 12.15 0.19
C TYR A 145 13.06 13.26 -0.06
N ARG A 146 12.93 13.68 -1.32
CA ARG A 146 12.03 14.76 -1.74
C ARG A 146 11.15 14.33 -2.91
N PRO A 147 9.88 14.75 -2.96
CA PRO A 147 9.08 14.62 -4.17
C PRO A 147 9.63 15.55 -5.26
N THR A 148 9.36 15.24 -6.53
CA THR A 148 9.72 16.11 -7.67
C THR A 148 9.00 17.46 -7.59
N ALA A 149 7.74 17.45 -7.10
CA ALA A 149 6.96 18.67 -6.87
C ALA A 149 6.00 18.49 -5.68
N VAL A 150 5.65 19.62 -5.06
CA VAL A 150 4.60 19.70 -4.03
C VAL A 150 3.56 20.72 -4.50
N ILE A 151 2.31 20.28 -4.56
CA ILE A 151 1.16 21.11 -4.95
C ILE A 151 0.06 21.03 -3.87
N ASP A 152 -0.85 21.98 -3.88
CA ASP A 152 -1.88 22.00 -2.85
C ASP A 152 -2.97 20.96 -3.14
N SER A 153 -3.36 20.79 -4.40
CA SER A 153 -4.40 19.84 -4.80
C SER A 153 -4.10 19.24 -6.16
N VAL A 154 -4.63 18.05 -6.43
CA VAL A 154 -4.62 17.45 -7.77
C VAL A 154 -5.32 18.37 -8.80
N ALA A 155 -6.26 19.22 -8.36
CA ALA A 155 -6.92 20.20 -9.21
C ALA A 155 -5.93 21.21 -9.86
N ASP A 156 -4.78 21.44 -9.23
CA ASP A 156 -3.72 22.34 -9.76
C ASP A 156 -3.07 21.79 -11.03
N LEU A 157 -3.29 20.52 -11.35
CA LEU A 157 -2.83 19.90 -12.60
C LEU A 157 -3.78 20.14 -13.78
N VAL A 158 -5.02 20.59 -13.51
CA VAL A 158 -5.99 20.90 -14.57
C VAL A 158 -5.48 22.09 -15.39
N GLY A 159 -5.38 21.91 -16.70
CA GLY A 159 -4.83 22.90 -17.62
C GLY A 159 -3.29 22.94 -17.76
N ARG A 160 -2.54 22.15 -16.93
CA ARG A 160 -1.08 22.03 -17.02
C ARG A 160 -0.61 20.77 -17.76
N THR A 161 -1.51 20.06 -18.41
CA THR A 161 -1.27 18.74 -19.02
C THR A 161 -0.27 18.74 -20.17
N SER A 162 0.13 19.92 -20.70
CA SER A 162 1.15 20.01 -21.77
C SER A 162 2.60 19.98 -21.25
N ARG A 163 2.90 20.45 -20.03
CA ARG A 163 4.22 20.37 -19.39
C ARG A 163 4.11 20.55 -17.87
N PRO A 164 3.79 19.51 -17.10
CA PRO A 164 3.67 19.60 -15.63
C PRO A 164 5.01 19.81 -14.92
N PHE A 165 6.13 19.62 -15.63
CA PHE A 165 7.49 19.79 -15.12
C PHE A 165 8.26 20.64 -16.14
N GLY A 166 8.73 21.81 -15.71
CA GLY A 166 9.67 22.60 -16.52
C GLY A 166 10.92 21.79 -16.84
N ASP A 167 11.57 22.12 -17.94
CA ASP A 167 12.87 21.58 -18.33
C ASP A 167 13.90 21.88 -17.25
#